data_a3eff4a29ed54ed3e53ba401846c99cd
#
_entry.id   a3eff4a29ed54ed3e53ba401846c99cd
#
_cell.length_a   1.000
_cell.length_b   1.000
_cell.length_c   1.000
_cell.angle_alpha   90.00
_cell.angle_beta   90.00
_cell.angle_gamma   90.00
#
_symmetry.space_group_name_H-M   'P 1'
#
loop_
_entity.id
_entity.type
_entity.pdbx_description
1 polymer ?
#
loop_
_entity_poly.entity_id
_entity_poly.type
_entity_poly.pdbx_seq_one_letter_code
_entity_poly.pdbx_strand_id
1 'polypeptide(L)'
;PRSTLFPYTTLFRSDMFGRKKVLIGACVAFIVLTVPAFMALNTAQFWPVLIVELAMCATLTANDGTLSSYLTETFPTSVRFTGFAFSFNLANAIFGGTAPFIATWLIYTTGSSIAPAWYMVAVAAVALVAMILSHENTDKDLSRI
;
A
#
# COMPACT_ATOMS: atom_id res chain seq x y z
N PRO A 1 -13.55 -26.05 21.45
CA PRO A 1 -12.21 -25.57 21.75
C PRO A 1 -11.63 -24.90 20.50
N ARG A 2 -11.59 -23.58 20.56
CA ARG A 2 -11.12 -22.74 19.47
C ARG A 2 -9.59 -22.70 19.53
N SER A 3 -8.95 -23.23 18.52
CA SER A 3 -7.51 -23.14 18.34
C SER A 3 -7.13 -21.68 18.03
N THR A 4 -6.78 -20.95 19.05
CA THR A 4 -6.26 -19.58 18.98
C THR A 4 -4.77 -19.60 18.71
N LEU A 5 -4.35 -19.83 17.48
CA LEU A 5 -2.95 -19.83 17.11
C LEU A 5 -2.71 -19.08 15.81
N PHE A 6 -3.07 -17.77 15.85
CA PHE A 6 -2.54 -16.82 14.86
C PHE A 6 -2.11 -15.54 15.58
N PRO A 7 -0.97 -14.95 15.21
CA PRO A 7 -0.42 -13.80 15.93
C PRO A 7 -1.29 -12.56 15.72
N TYR A 8 -2.01 -12.21 16.76
CA TYR A 8 -2.90 -11.04 16.84
C TYR A 8 -2.22 -9.68 16.72
N THR A 9 -0.92 -9.62 16.50
CA THR A 9 -0.16 -8.37 16.61
C THR A 9 -0.41 -7.36 15.50
N THR A 10 -0.83 -7.81 14.31
CA THR A 10 -1.15 -6.88 13.21
C THR A 10 -2.62 -6.45 13.20
N LEU A 11 -3.54 -7.33 13.64
CA LEU A 11 -4.97 -7.03 13.73
C LEU A 11 -5.28 -6.03 14.86
N PHE A 12 -4.57 -6.12 16.00
CA PHE A 12 -4.81 -5.24 17.16
C PHE A 12 -4.53 -3.76 16.88
N ARG A 13 -3.62 -3.44 15.96
CA ARG A 13 -3.27 -2.05 15.65
C ARG A 13 -4.28 -1.36 14.74
N SER A 14 -4.89 -2.10 13.82
CA SER A 14 -5.85 -1.53 12.88
C SER A 14 -7.21 -1.25 13.52
N ASP A 15 -7.64 -2.07 14.48
CA ASP A 15 -8.94 -1.92 15.13
C ASP A 15 -8.97 -0.78 16.16
N MET A 16 -7.83 -0.45 16.78
CA MET A 16 -7.74 0.64 17.76
C MET A 16 -7.69 2.05 17.16
N PHE A 17 -7.12 2.21 15.96
CA PHE A 17 -6.90 3.52 15.33
C PHE A 17 -7.81 3.82 14.13
N GLY A 18 -8.68 2.89 13.75
CA GLY A 18 -9.46 2.98 12.51
C GLY A 18 -8.60 2.61 11.28
N ARG A 19 -9.06 1.65 10.50
CA ARG A 19 -8.32 1.09 9.34
C ARG A 19 -7.92 2.16 8.33
N LYS A 20 -8.80 3.14 8.08
CA LYS A 20 -8.54 4.26 7.17
C LYS A 20 -7.35 5.11 7.62
N LYS A 21 -7.21 5.38 8.93
CA LYS A 21 -6.09 6.18 9.46
C LYS A 21 -4.75 5.46 9.28
N VAL A 22 -4.72 4.14 9.46
CA VAL A 22 -3.51 3.33 9.25
C VAL A 22 -3.10 3.34 7.79
N LEU A 23 -4.05 3.18 6.87
CA LEU A 23 -3.81 3.24 5.43
C LEU A 23 -3.30 4.63 4.98
N ILE A 24 -3.93 5.70 5.47
CA ILE A 24 -3.47 7.07 5.21
C ILE A 24 -2.05 7.27 5.74
N GLY A 25 -1.79 6.82 6.96
CA GLY A 25 -0.46 6.89 7.58
C GLY A 25 0.60 6.13 6.77
N ALA A 26 0.27 4.93 6.30
CA ALA A 26 1.15 4.13 5.44
C ALA A 26 1.42 4.81 4.09
N CYS A 27 0.40 5.39 3.45
CA CYS A 27 0.57 6.15 2.21
C CYS A 27 1.47 7.38 2.40
N VAL A 28 1.27 8.14 3.48
CA VAL A 28 2.11 9.31 3.79
C VAL A 28 3.54 8.88 4.08
N ALA A 29 3.75 7.82 4.88
CA ALA A 29 5.08 7.28 5.15
C ALA A 29 5.76 6.82 3.87
N PHE A 30 5.03 6.15 2.96
CA PHE A 30 5.54 5.73 1.67
C PHE A 30 6.00 6.92 0.82
N ILE A 31 5.19 7.97 0.73
CA ILE A 31 5.52 9.20 -0.01
C ILE A 31 6.81 9.83 0.54
N VAL A 32 6.91 9.95 1.86
CA VAL A 32 8.08 10.57 2.52
C VAL A 32 9.33 9.72 2.35
N LEU A 33 9.22 8.40 2.42
CA LEU A 33 10.36 7.49 2.33
C LEU A 33 10.83 7.24 0.89
N THR A 34 9.97 7.41 -0.11
CA THR A 34 10.30 7.07 -1.51
C THR A 34 11.47 7.88 -2.05
N VAL A 35 11.50 9.20 -1.84
CA VAL A 35 12.57 10.06 -2.35
C VAL A 35 13.92 9.74 -1.68
N PRO A 36 14.01 9.69 -0.33
CA PRO A 36 15.25 9.25 0.33
C PRO A 36 15.70 7.85 -0.08
N ALA A 37 14.74 6.94 -0.36
CA ALA A 37 15.05 5.60 -0.82
C ALA A 37 15.83 5.61 -2.15
N PHE A 38 15.33 6.34 -3.13
CA PHE A 38 16.01 6.46 -4.41
C PHE A 38 17.35 7.22 -4.31
N MET A 39 17.45 8.18 -3.41
CA MET A 39 18.73 8.85 -3.12
C MET A 39 19.75 7.87 -2.51
N ALA A 40 19.31 7.03 -1.56
CA ALA A 40 20.16 6.00 -0.96
C ALA A 40 20.63 4.96 -1.99
N LEU A 41 19.74 4.51 -2.88
CA LEU A 41 20.09 3.61 -3.98
C LEU A 41 21.20 4.18 -4.87
N ASN A 42 21.19 5.49 -5.12
CA ASN A 42 22.22 6.15 -5.92
C ASN A 42 23.60 6.21 -5.22
N THR A 43 23.66 6.07 -3.90
CA THR A 43 24.96 6.04 -3.18
C THR A 43 25.73 4.74 -3.38
N ALA A 44 25.05 3.68 -3.87
CA ALA A 44 25.59 2.32 -4.02
C ALA A 44 26.26 1.76 -2.75
N GLN A 45 25.89 2.27 -1.57
CA GLN A 45 26.39 1.80 -0.29
C GLN A 45 25.42 0.80 0.33
N PHE A 46 25.95 -0.32 0.82
CA PHE A 46 25.14 -1.42 1.34
C PHE A 46 24.24 -1.02 2.52
N TRP A 47 24.78 -0.34 3.52
CA TRP A 47 24.05 -0.04 4.76
C TRP A 47 22.90 0.94 4.58
N PRO A 48 23.05 2.10 3.92
CA PRO A 48 21.93 3.00 3.65
C PRO A 48 20.83 2.34 2.83
N VAL A 49 21.18 1.56 1.81
CA VAL A 49 20.23 0.83 0.97
C VAL A 49 19.45 -0.17 1.80
N LEU A 50 20.12 -0.99 2.62
CA LEU A 50 19.47 -1.98 3.48
C LEU A 50 18.47 -1.36 4.47
N ILE A 51 18.87 -0.27 5.14
CA ILE A 51 18.00 0.41 6.13
C ILE A 51 16.74 0.94 5.45
N VAL A 52 16.89 1.58 4.31
CA VAL A 52 15.76 2.16 3.59
C VAL A 52 14.86 1.06 3.02
N GLU A 53 15.42 -0.01 2.49
CA GLU A 53 14.67 -1.17 1.99
C GLU A 53 13.82 -1.80 3.10
N LEU A 54 14.40 -2.01 4.28
CA LEU A 54 13.67 -2.52 5.44
C LEU A 54 12.54 -1.59 5.88
N ALA A 55 12.75 -0.27 5.88
CA ALA A 55 11.72 0.71 6.20
C ALA A 55 10.58 0.70 5.17
N MET A 56 10.92 0.61 3.88
CA MET A 56 9.93 0.50 2.80
C MET A 56 9.13 -0.80 2.91
N CYS A 57 9.78 -1.95 3.14
CA CYS A 57 9.14 -3.24 3.34
C CYS A 57 8.18 -3.21 4.54
N ALA A 58 8.59 -2.63 5.66
CA ALA A 58 7.73 -2.48 6.83
C ALA A 58 6.48 -1.64 6.52
N THR A 59 6.64 -0.55 5.78
CA THR A 59 5.53 0.32 5.37
C THR A 59 4.57 -0.41 4.42
N LEU A 60 5.09 -1.14 3.44
CA LEU A 60 4.30 -1.93 2.49
C LEU A 60 3.54 -3.06 3.19
N THR A 61 4.18 -3.79 4.09
CA THR A 61 3.53 -4.86 4.85
C THR A 61 2.38 -4.35 5.71
N ALA A 62 2.55 -3.19 6.35
CA ALA A 62 1.50 -2.55 7.12
C ALA A 62 0.33 -2.11 6.22
N ASN A 63 0.63 -1.61 5.03
CA ASN A 63 -0.38 -1.21 4.05
C ASN A 63 -1.16 -2.42 3.53
N ASP A 64 -0.49 -3.48 3.09
CA ASP A 64 -1.11 -4.66 2.49
C ASP A 64 -2.00 -5.41 3.48
N GLY A 65 -1.55 -5.55 4.72
CA GLY A 65 -2.33 -6.17 5.78
C GLY A 65 -3.63 -5.42 6.10
N THR A 66 -3.59 -4.09 6.07
CA THR A 66 -4.77 -3.26 6.33
C THR A 66 -5.67 -3.14 5.09
N LEU A 67 -5.08 -3.05 3.89
CA LEU A 67 -5.80 -2.93 2.62
C LEU A 67 -6.66 -4.16 2.36
N SER A 68 -6.15 -5.35 2.61
CA SER A 68 -6.89 -6.61 2.44
C SER A 68 -8.16 -6.62 3.28
N SER A 69 -8.05 -6.23 4.53
CA SER A 69 -9.19 -6.14 5.45
C SER A 69 -10.19 -5.06 5.02
N TYR A 70 -9.70 -3.90 4.60
CA TYR A 70 -10.54 -2.80 4.14
C TYR A 70 -11.32 -3.17 2.87
N LEU A 71 -10.67 -3.78 1.88
CA LEU A 71 -11.32 -4.19 0.63
C LEU A 71 -12.35 -5.29 0.85
N THR A 72 -12.08 -6.26 1.73
CA THR A 72 -13.04 -7.32 2.02
C THR A 72 -14.32 -6.81 2.69
N GLU A 73 -14.25 -5.70 3.41
CA GLU A 73 -15.43 -5.05 4.02
C GLU A 73 -16.22 -4.16 3.06
N THR A 74 -15.57 -3.69 2.01
CA THR A 74 -16.21 -2.82 1.01
C THR A 74 -17.21 -3.59 0.15
N PHE A 75 -16.98 -4.90 -0.07
CA PHE A 75 -17.85 -5.72 -0.91
C PHE A 75 -18.91 -6.49 -0.09
N PRO A 76 -20.18 -6.60 -0.60
CA PRO A 76 -21.21 -7.45 -0.01
C PRO A 76 -20.74 -8.92 0.04
N THR A 77 -21.23 -9.67 1.03
CA THR A 77 -20.82 -11.06 1.29
C THR A 77 -20.92 -11.99 0.09
N SER A 78 -21.94 -11.78 -0.75
CA SER A 78 -22.22 -12.62 -1.94
C SER A 78 -21.15 -12.52 -3.03
N VAL A 79 -20.46 -11.37 -3.15
CA VAL A 79 -19.46 -11.13 -4.21
C VAL A 79 -18.08 -10.73 -3.64
N ARG A 80 -17.92 -10.81 -2.34
CA ARG A 80 -16.72 -10.33 -1.62
C ARG A 80 -15.42 -10.91 -2.17
N PHE A 81 -15.33 -12.22 -2.30
CA PHE A 81 -14.10 -12.86 -2.78
C PHE A 81 -13.80 -12.56 -4.24
N THR A 82 -14.82 -12.57 -5.09
CA THR A 82 -14.67 -12.28 -6.51
C THR A 82 -14.35 -10.80 -6.74
N GLY A 83 -15.05 -9.91 -6.05
CA GLY A 83 -14.81 -8.47 -6.14
C GLY A 83 -13.41 -8.08 -5.65
N PHE A 84 -13.00 -8.61 -4.50
CA PHE A 84 -11.65 -8.41 -3.98
C PHE A 84 -10.59 -8.95 -4.95
N ALA A 85 -10.69 -10.22 -5.35
CA ALA A 85 -9.72 -10.84 -6.23
C ALA A 85 -9.61 -10.13 -7.59
N PHE A 86 -10.74 -9.75 -8.18
CA PHE A 86 -10.74 -9.02 -9.44
C PHE A 86 -10.08 -7.64 -9.31
N SER A 87 -10.50 -6.84 -8.34
CA SER A 87 -9.97 -5.49 -8.15
C SER A 87 -8.48 -5.50 -7.83
N PHE A 88 -8.05 -6.40 -6.94
CA PHE A 88 -6.65 -6.52 -6.53
C PHE A 88 -5.76 -6.98 -7.70
N ASN A 89 -6.18 -8.02 -8.44
CA ASN A 89 -5.40 -8.52 -9.58
C ASN A 89 -5.39 -7.52 -10.73
N LEU A 90 -6.49 -6.82 -11.00
CA LEU A 90 -6.54 -5.79 -12.04
C LEU A 90 -5.60 -4.63 -11.71
N ALA A 91 -5.60 -4.15 -10.48
CA ALA A 91 -4.68 -3.10 -10.03
C ALA A 91 -3.22 -3.55 -10.15
N ASN A 92 -2.89 -4.76 -9.70
CA ASN A 92 -1.55 -5.31 -9.81
C ASN A 92 -1.12 -5.52 -11.28
N ALA A 93 -2.01 -5.96 -12.15
CA ALA A 93 -1.71 -6.14 -13.57
C ALA A 93 -1.41 -4.79 -14.26
N ILE A 94 -2.23 -3.77 -14.00
CA ILE A 94 -2.07 -2.45 -14.62
C ILE A 94 -0.85 -1.74 -14.03
N PHE A 95 -0.78 -1.56 -12.73
CA PHE A 95 0.28 -0.76 -12.11
C PHE A 95 1.56 -1.55 -11.89
N GLY A 96 1.49 -2.79 -11.41
CA GLY A 96 2.65 -3.65 -11.20
C GLY A 96 3.29 -4.09 -12.51
N GLY A 97 2.49 -4.48 -13.50
CA GLY A 97 2.99 -4.92 -14.81
C GLY A 97 3.62 -3.79 -15.63
N THR A 98 3.11 -2.57 -15.54
CA THR A 98 3.63 -1.43 -16.31
C THR A 98 4.73 -0.66 -15.59
N ALA A 99 4.86 -0.79 -14.26
CA ALA A 99 5.81 -0.03 -13.45
C ALA A 99 7.28 -0.13 -13.93
N PRO A 100 7.84 -1.32 -14.25
CA PRO A 100 9.22 -1.42 -14.74
C PRO A 100 9.43 -0.70 -16.06
N PHE A 101 8.45 -0.79 -16.95
CA PHE A 101 8.49 -0.10 -18.25
C PHE A 101 8.48 1.43 -18.05
N ILE A 102 7.55 1.94 -17.26
CA ILE A 102 7.44 3.37 -16.97
C ILE A 102 8.70 3.89 -16.27
N ALA A 103 9.25 3.14 -15.31
CA ALA A 103 10.48 3.51 -14.62
C ALA A 103 11.67 3.62 -15.60
N THR A 104 11.85 2.62 -16.46
CA THR A 104 12.92 2.61 -17.47
C THR A 104 12.76 3.75 -18.47
N TRP A 105 11.54 3.96 -18.95
CA TRP A 105 11.22 5.06 -19.87
C TRP A 105 11.49 6.44 -19.25
N LEU A 106 11.11 6.64 -17.99
CA LEU A 106 11.38 7.88 -17.27
C LEU A 106 12.88 8.14 -17.10
N ILE A 107 13.66 7.11 -16.74
CA ILE A 107 15.12 7.25 -16.63
C ILE A 107 15.71 7.60 -17.99
N TYR A 108 15.27 6.94 -19.04
CA TYR A 108 15.77 7.19 -20.40
C TYR A 108 15.48 8.61 -20.88
N THR A 109 14.26 9.12 -20.64
CA THR A 109 13.83 10.44 -21.12
C THR A 109 14.37 11.59 -20.29
N THR A 110 14.49 11.42 -18.98
CA THR A 110 14.94 12.48 -18.06
C THR A 110 16.44 12.44 -17.77
N GLY A 111 17.10 11.32 -18.05
CA GLY A 111 18.49 11.09 -17.68
C GLY A 111 18.76 10.99 -16.18
N SER A 112 17.73 10.94 -15.36
CA SER A 112 17.80 10.93 -13.89
C SER A 112 17.31 9.61 -13.31
N SER A 113 18.14 8.96 -12.49
CA SER A 113 17.75 7.75 -11.76
C SER A 113 16.72 7.98 -10.65
N ILE A 114 16.44 9.25 -10.30
CA ILE A 114 15.42 9.63 -9.30
C ILE A 114 14.04 9.83 -9.95
N ALA A 115 13.95 9.92 -11.27
CA ALA A 115 12.69 10.15 -11.98
C ALA A 115 11.58 9.14 -11.61
N PRO A 116 11.84 7.83 -11.47
CA PRO A 116 10.82 6.89 -11.03
C PRO A 116 10.27 7.16 -9.62
N ALA A 117 11.06 7.79 -8.73
CA ALA A 117 10.59 8.16 -7.40
C ALA A 117 9.43 9.16 -7.48
N TRP A 118 9.51 10.13 -8.36
CA TRP A 118 8.44 11.12 -8.55
C TRP A 118 7.16 10.48 -9.11
N TYR A 119 7.30 9.51 -9.99
CA TYR A 119 6.15 8.72 -10.46
C TYR A 119 5.48 7.96 -9.32
N MET A 120 6.27 7.28 -8.46
CA MET A 120 5.76 6.55 -7.31
C MET A 120 5.07 7.48 -6.31
N VAL A 121 5.63 8.66 -6.06
CA VAL A 121 5.03 9.70 -5.21
C VAL A 121 3.70 10.18 -5.80
N ALA A 122 3.63 10.40 -7.11
CA ALA A 122 2.39 10.83 -7.77
C ALA A 122 1.28 9.76 -7.65
N VAL A 123 1.61 8.50 -7.91
CA VAL A 123 0.66 7.38 -7.77
C VAL A 123 0.20 7.22 -6.31
N ALA A 124 1.12 7.32 -5.36
CA ALA A 124 0.79 7.25 -3.93
C ALA A 124 -0.08 8.45 -3.48
N ALA A 125 0.14 9.64 -4.03
CA ALA A 125 -0.70 10.81 -3.78
C ALA A 125 -2.13 10.62 -4.31
N VAL A 126 -2.28 10.05 -5.51
CA VAL A 126 -3.60 9.69 -6.06
C VAL A 126 -4.31 8.67 -5.17
N ALA A 127 -3.59 7.64 -4.72
CA ALA A 127 -4.12 6.65 -3.80
C ALA A 127 -4.55 7.28 -2.46
N LEU A 128 -3.75 8.21 -1.93
CA LEU A 128 -4.07 8.95 -0.72
C LEU A 128 -5.36 9.77 -0.88
N VAL A 129 -5.51 10.49 -1.99
CA VAL A 129 -6.72 11.26 -2.28
C VAL A 129 -7.93 10.34 -2.41
N ALA A 130 -7.81 9.24 -3.13
CA ALA A 130 -8.87 8.25 -3.26
C ALA A 130 -9.31 7.68 -1.90
N MET A 131 -8.36 7.43 -1.01
CA MET A 131 -8.62 6.95 0.36
C MET A 131 -9.32 8.00 1.23
N ILE A 132 -8.91 9.26 1.13
CA ILE A 132 -9.54 10.37 1.86
C ILE A 132 -11.00 10.54 1.41
N LEU A 133 -11.25 10.45 0.11
CA LEU A 133 -12.60 10.57 -0.48
C LEU A 133 -13.48 9.34 -0.24
N SER A 134 -12.89 8.20 0.04
CA SER A 134 -13.60 6.97 0.33
C SER A 134 -14.35 7.08 1.66
N HIS A 135 -15.61 6.63 1.67
CA HIS A 135 -16.46 6.66 2.86
C HIS A 135 -16.08 5.54 3.85
N GLU A 136 -15.95 5.86 5.12
CA GLU A 136 -15.71 4.87 6.17
C GLU A 136 -16.98 4.06 6.41
N ASN A 137 -16.98 2.77 6.05
CA ASN A 137 -18.08 1.84 6.31
C ASN A 137 -17.88 1.02 7.61
N THR A 138 -17.02 1.50 8.50
CA THR A 138 -16.61 0.76 9.70
C THR A 138 -17.75 0.52 10.71
N ASP A 139 -18.84 1.29 10.64
CA ASP A 139 -20.00 1.21 11.56
C ASP A 139 -21.23 0.47 10.97
N LYS A 140 -21.12 -0.15 9.81
CA LYS A 140 -22.23 -0.95 9.31
C LYS A 140 -22.21 -2.33 9.96
N ASP A 141 -23.15 -2.51 10.86
CA ASP A 141 -23.49 -3.79 11.50
C ASP A 141 -23.63 -4.89 10.43
N LEU A 142 -22.62 -5.76 10.33
CA LEU A 142 -22.55 -6.86 9.36
C LEU A 142 -23.66 -7.91 9.56
N SER A 143 -24.49 -7.73 10.58
CA SER A 143 -25.64 -8.60 10.89
C SER A 143 -26.89 -8.33 10.06
N ARG A 144 -26.88 -7.29 9.22
CA ARG A 144 -28.06 -6.87 8.41
C ARG A 144 -27.92 -7.05 6.91
N ILE A 145 -26.92 -7.84 6.46
CA ILE A 145 -26.75 -8.11 5.02
C ILE A 145 -26.77 -9.61 4.77
#